data_efbeb4b405c74d6f855e80a53e579cbb
#
_entry.id   efbeb4b405c74d6f855e80a53e579cbb
#
_cell.length_a   1.000
_cell.length_b   1.000
_cell.length_c   1.000
_cell.angle_alpha   90.00
_cell.angle_beta   90.00
_cell.angle_gamma   90.00
#
_symmetry.space_group_name_H-M   'P 1'
#
loop_
_entity.id
_entity.type
_entity.pdbx_description
1 polymer ?
#
loop_
_entity_poly.entity_id
_entity_poly.type
_entity_poly.pdbx_seq_one_letter_code
_entity_poly.pdbx_strand_id
1 'polypeptide(L)'
;MMNEKWGSGDPKQSLTDLTFAAYDDHHYIKYAGLPTTKSAYLQEACTTDRSGNWPVFVGEWSLSVDSSVENTDDWKPDHDVDFYKKFWAAQVMSYEKTAGGWIFWSWKTTGLNDPRWDYQMAVDRGIIDRNPDTAYDVGAC
;
A
#
# COMPACT_ATOMS: atom_id res chain seq x y z
N MET A 1 3.07 16.42 -3.87
CA MET A 1 1.71 16.93 -4.14
C MET A 1 0.80 15.73 -4.32
N MET A 2 -0.31 15.67 -3.61
CA MET A 2 -1.25 14.54 -3.67
C MET A 2 -1.92 14.46 -5.05
N ASN A 3 -2.23 13.28 -5.50
CA ASN A 3 -2.84 13.12 -6.83
C ASN A 3 -4.32 13.51 -6.86
N GLU A 4 -4.87 13.60 -8.06
CA GLU A 4 -6.27 13.99 -8.30
C GLU A 4 -7.29 13.08 -7.59
N LYS A 5 -6.96 11.81 -7.34
CA LYS A 5 -7.84 10.84 -6.67
C LYS A 5 -8.06 11.14 -5.19
N TRP A 6 -7.23 12.00 -4.60
CA TRP A 6 -7.41 12.53 -3.23
C TRP A 6 -8.08 13.90 -3.19
N GLY A 7 -8.59 14.37 -4.32
CA GLY A 7 -9.26 15.66 -4.40
C GLY A 7 -8.34 16.88 -4.32
N SER A 8 -7.03 16.69 -4.42
CA SER A 8 -6.05 17.78 -4.40
C SER A 8 -5.88 18.45 -5.77
N GLY A 9 -6.56 17.94 -6.79
CA GLY A 9 -6.61 18.53 -8.12
C GLY A 9 -5.39 18.25 -9.00
N ASP A 10 -5.43 18.80 -10.22
CA ASP A 10 -4.34 18.69 -11.18
C ASP A 10 -3.17 19.59 -10.75
N PRO A 11 -1.91 19.07 -10.64
CA PRO A 11 -0.73 19.85 -10.29
C PRO A 11 -0.50 21.04 -11.22
N LYS A 12 -0.98 21.01 -12.45
CA LYS A 12 -0.96 22.15 -13.38
C LYS A 12 -1.60 23.41 -12.82
N GLN A 13 -2.52 23.25 -11.90
CA GLN A 13 -3.21 24.39 -11.28
C GLN A 13 -2.37 25.05 -10.18
N SER A 14 -1.38 24.35 -9.67
CA SER A 14 -0.57 24.80 -8.52
C SER A 14 0.90 25.00 -8.86
N LEU A 15 1.40 24.38 -9.91
CA LEU A 15 2.80 24.47 -10.33
C LEU A 15 2.93 25.29 -11.60
N THR A 16 3.91 26.21 -11.61
CA THR A 16 4.25 27.03 -12.78
C THR A 16 5.18 26.33 -13.74
N ASP A 17 5.98 25.35 -13.25
CA ASP A 17 6.87 24.52 -14.03
C ASP A 17 6.61 23.05 -13.71
N LEU A 18 6.35 22.27 -14.75
CA LEU A 18 6.00 20.85 -14.66
C LEU A 18 7.11 19.94 -15.20
N THR A 19 8.26 20.48 -15.56
CA THR A 19 9.36 19.75 -16.22
C THR A 19 9.82 18.54 -15.38
N PHE A 20 9.80 18.68 -14.05
CA PHE A 20 10.17 17.63 -13.09
C PHE A 20 9.08 17.38 -12.05
N ALA A 21 7.81 17.48 -12.46
CA ALA A 21 6.68 17.24 -11.58
C ALA A 21 6.27 15.76 -11.58
N ALA A 22 5.83 15.27 -10.43
CA ALA A 22 5.19 13.98 -10.26
C ALA A 22 4.06 14.10 -9.24
N TYR A 23 3.11 13.18 -9.30
CA TYR A 23 2.10 13.04 -8.25
C TYR A 23 2.68 12.24 -7.08
N ASP A 24 2.36 12.70 -5.87
CA ASP A 24 2.48 11.94 -4.64
C ASP A 24 1.10 11.35 -4.31
N ASP A 25 0.94 10.04 -4.55
CA ASP A 25 -0.31 9.32 -4.32
C ASP A 25 -0.27 8.61 -2.97
N HIS A 26 -1.28 8.85 -2.14
CA HIS A 26 -1.46 8.15 -0.87
C HIS A 26 -2.56 7.11 -1.03
N HIS A 27 -2.19 5.84 -1.14
CA HIS A 27 -3.12 4.76 -1.44
C HIS A 27 -3.27 3.79 -0.26
N TYR A 28 -4.32 3.97 0.50
CA TYR A 28 -4.70 3.06 1.59
C TYR A 28 -5.93 2.25 1.21
N ILE A 29 -5.76 0.98 0.87
CA ILE A 29 -6.86 0.05 0.51
C ILE A 29 -7.92 -0.03 1.62
N LYS A 30 -7.52 0.15 2.86
CA LYS A 30 -8.40 0.29 4.03
C LYS A 30 -9.62 1.21 3.78
N TYR A 31 -9.44 2.26 2.99
CA TYR A 31 -10.48 3.27 2.73
C TYR A 31 -11.19 3.11 1.38
N ALA A 32 -10.95 2.01 0.67
CA ALA A 32 -11.51 1.79 -0.67
C ALA A 32 -13.00 1.41 -0.66
N GLY A 33 -13.63 1.26 0.50
CA GLY A 33 -15.06 0.89 0.60
C GLY A 33 -15.35 -0.53 0.13
N LEU A 34 -14.40 -1.43 0.26
CA LEU A 34 -14.51 -2.83 -0.17
C LEU A 34 -15.33 -3.67 0.81
N PRO A 35 -15.87 -4.82 0.35
CA PRO A 35 -16.32 -5.86 1.26
C PRO A 35 -15.19 -6.27 2.21
N THR A 36 -15.51 -6.45 3.50
CA THR A 36 -14.54 -6.78 4.55
C THR A 36 -14.13 -8.26 4.51
N THR A 37 -13.64 -8.70 3.35
CA THR A 37 -13.12 -10.05 3.12
C THR A 37 -11.69 -10.01 2.62
N LYS A 38 -10.87 -10.97 3.01
CA LYS A 38 -9.47 -11.08 2.58
C LYS A 38 -9.33 -11.18 1.07
N SER A 39 -10.25 -11.89 0.41
CA SER A 39 -10.27 -12.02 -1.05
C SER A 39 -10.53 -10.68 -1.74
N ALA A 40 -11.42 -9.83 -1.22
CA ALA A 40 -11.68 -8.51 -1.79
C ALA A 40 -10.45 -7.61 -1.68
N TYR A 41 -9.76 -7.64 -0.54
CA TYR A 41 -8.52 -6.89 -0.32
C TYR A 41 -7.39 -7.35 -1.24
N LEU A 42 -7.21 -8.68 -1.40
CA LEU A 42 -6.21 -9.22 -2.32
C LEU A 42 -6.55 -8.88 -3.77
N GLN A 43 -7.80 -9.00 -4.16
CA GLN A 43 -8.23 -8.64 -5.52
C GLN A 43 -7.97 -7.16 -5.81
N GLU A 44 -8.31 -6.27 -4.91
CA GLU A 44 -8.03 -4.83 -5.05
C GLU A 44 -6.52 -4.59 -5.17
N ALA A 45 -5.72 -5.20 -4.28
CA ALA A 45 -4.28 -5.06 -4.30
C ALA A 45 -3.65 -5.54 -5.61
N CYS A 46 -4.17 -6.65 -6.19
CA CYS A 46 -3.68 -7.20 -7.46
C CYS A 46 -4.10 -6.38 -8.70
N THR A 47 -5.22 -5.67 -8.63
CA THR A 47 -5.83 -5.03 -9.82
C THR A 47 -5.77 -3.51 -9.80
N THR A 48 -5.37 -2.92 -8.68
CA THR A 48 -5.27 -1.47 -8.58
C THR A 48 -4.27 -0.91 -9.60
N ASP A 49 -4.69 0.13 -10.32
CA ASP A 49 -3.86 0.85 -11.26
C ASP A 49 -3.64 2.28 -10.76
N ARG A 50 -2.38 2.62 -10.49
CA ARG A 50 -1.97 3.95 -9.99
C ARG A 50 -1.35 4.80 -11.09
N SER A 51 -1.36 4.34 -12.34
CA SER A 51 -0.90 5.14 -13.47
C SER A 51 -1.77 6.39 -13.66
N GLY A 52 -1.20 7.40 -14.29
CA GLY A 52 -1.87 8.67 -14.57
C GLY A 52 -1.24 9.38 -15.76
N ASN A 53 -1.72 10.58 -16.06
CA ASN A 53 -1.18 11.42 -17.13
C ASN A 53 0.22 11.98 -16.83
N TRP A 54 0.68 11.84 -15.59
CA TRP A 54 1.97 12.29 -15.09
C TRP A 54 2.65 11.15 -14.33
N PRO A 55 3.97 11.19 -14.15
CA PRO A 55 4.63 10.26 -13.26
C PRO A 55 3.98 10.26 -11.88
N VAL A 56 3.68 9.08 -11.37
CA VAL A 56 3.06 8.88 -10.05
C VAL A 56 4.03 8.10 -9.18
N PHE A 57 4.19 8.51 -7.92
CA PHE A 57 4.78 7.70 -6.86
C PHE A 57 3.71 7.42 -5.82
N VAL A 58 3.62 6.17 -5.37
CA VAL A 58 2.77 5.84 -4.22
C VAL A 58 3.54 6.18 -2.95
N GLY A 59 3.41 7.45 -2.52
CA GLY A 59 4.20 8.03 -1.42
C GLY A 59 3.77 7.58 -0.04
N GLU A 60 2.54 7.06 0.09
CA GLU A 60 2.07 6.43 1.33
C GLU A 60 1.14 5.25 1.06
N TRP A 61 1.38 4.15 1.75
CA TRP A 61 0.51 2.99 1.82
C TRP A 61 0.87 2.10 3.01
N SER A 62 -0.02 1.21 3.41
CA SER A 62 0.21 0.31 4.53
C SER A 62 -0.52 -1.03 4.37
N LEU A 63 -0.34 -1.92 5.34
CA LEU A 63 -1.07 -3.19 5.43
C LEU A 63 -2.33 -3.10 6.28
N SER A 64 -2.74 -1.90 6.69
CA SER A 64 -3.95 -1.73 7.50
C SER A 64 -5.21 -2.09 6.72
N VAL A 65 -6.19 -2.63 7.43
CA VAL A 65 -7.48 -3.06 6.92
C VAL A 65 -8.60 -2.19 7.47
N ASP A 66 -9.83 -2.39 7.04
CA ASP A 66 -10.98 -1.63 7.55
C ASP A 66 -11.08 -1.72 9.07
N SER A 67 -11.44 -0.61 9.71
CA SER A 67 -11.52 -0.51 11.17
C SER A 67 -12.56 -1.44 11.80
N SER A 68 -13.58 -1.87 11.05
CA SER A 68 -14.58 -2.82 11.52
C SER A 68 -14.02 -4.23 11.76
N VAL A 69 -12.91 -4.58 11.08
CA VAL A 69 -12.25 -5.89 11.21
C VAL A 69 -10.86 -5.83 11.81
N GLU A 70 -10.28 -4.65 11.91
CA GLU A 70 -8.88 -4.44 12.31
C GLU A 70 -8.47 -5.10 13.63
N ASN A 71 -9.43 -5.21 14.56
CA ASN A 71 -9.20 -5.77 15.90
C ASN A 71 -9.75 -7.19 16.06
N THR A 72 -10.31 -7.80 15.03
CA THR A 72 -10.77 -9.19 15.09
C THR A 72 -9.59 -10.15 14.95
N ASP A 73 -9.67 -11.30 15.60
CA ASP A 73 -8.55 -12.28 15.61
C ASP A 73 -8.21 -12.77 14.22
N ASP A 74 -9.22 -12.99 13.36
CA ASP A 74 -9.02 -13.42 11.97
C ASP A 74 -8.21 -12.44 11.10
N TRP A 75 -8.11 -11.18 11.53
CA TRP A 75 -7.43 -10.12 10.80
C TRP A 75 -6.17 -9.61 11.49
N LYS A 76 -5.80 -10.21 12.62
CA LYS A 76 -4.54 -9.84 13.28
C LYS A 76 -3.35 -10.40 12.50
N PRO A 77 -2.30 -9.61 12.28
CA PRO A 77 -1.11 -10.06 11.55
C PRO A 77 -0.48 -11.31 12.13
N ASP A 78 -0.52 -11.49 13.46
CA ASP A 78 0.06 -12.67 14.12
C ASP A 78 -0.78 -13.94 13.91
N HIS A 79 -2.06 -13.81 13.53
CA HIS A 79 -2.95 -14.94 13.27
C HIS A 79 -3.04 -15.30 11.79
N ASP A 80 -2.75 -14.37 10.89
CA ASP A 80 -2.80 -14.61 9.45
C ASP A 80 -1.63 -13.96 8.70
N VAL A 81 -0.44 -14.42 9.01
CA VAL A 81 0.80 -13.97 8.36
C VAL A 81 0.75 -14.20 6.85
N ASP A 82 0.15 -15.31 6.38
CA ASP A 82 0.08 -15.64 4.96
C ASP A 82 -0.77 -14.66 4.17
N PHE A 83 -1.89 -14.20 4.74
CA PHE A 83 -2.69 -13.15 4.12
C PHE A 83 -1.88 -11.86 3.98
N TYR A 84 -1.23 -11.41 5.04
CA TYR A 84 -0.46 -10.16 5.01
C TYR A 84 0.76 -10.22 4.10
N LYS A 85 1.42 -11.39 3.99
CA LYS A 85 2.48 -11.61 2.99
C LYS A 85 1.96 -11.41 1.57
N LYS A 86 0.82 -12.04 1.24
CA LYS A 86 0.19 -11.88 -0.08
C LYS A 86 -0.30 -10.46 -0.30
N PHE A 87 -0.89 -9.84 0.71
CA PHE A 87 -1.41 -8.48 0.62
C PHE A 87 -0.31 -7.45 0.42
N TRP A 88 0.85 -7.63 1.08
CA TRP A 88 2.05 -6.85 0.82
C TRP A 88 2.56 -7.06 -0.61
N ALA A 89 2.77 -8.30 -1.00
CA ALA A 89 3.31 -8.66 -2.31
C ALA A 89 2.44 -8.15 -3.46
N ALA A 90 1.12 -8.28 -3.36
CA ALA A 90 0.17 -7.80 -4.35
C ALA A 90 0.25 -6.27 -4.54
N GLN A 91 0.34 -5.51 -3.45
CA GLN A 91 0.48 -4.06 -3.50
C GLN A 91 1.82 -3.66 -4.15
N VAL A 92 2.94 -4.27 -3.73
CA VAL A 92 4.27 -4.03 -4.33
C VAL A 92 4.23 -4.27 -5.84
N MET A 93 3.75 -5.45 -6.26
CA MET A 93 3.67 -5.81 -7.69
C MET A 93 2.83 -4.81 -8.50
N SER A 94 1.69 -4.39 -7.97
CA SER A 94 0.82 -3.43 -8.65
C SER A 94 1.45 -2.03 -8.73
N TYR A 95 2.08 -1.56 -7.67
CA TYR A 95 2.71 -0.24 -7.66
C TYR A 95 3.96 -0.19 -8.54
N GLU A 96 4.79 -1.23 -8.53
CA GLU A 96 5.95 -1.30 -9.43
C GLU A 96 5.57 -1.42 -10.91
N LYS A 97 4.40 -2.01 -11.20
CA LYS A 97 3.88 -2.11 -12.56
C LYS A 97 3.28 -0.80 -13.07
N THR A 98 2.64 -0.02 -12.21
CA THR A 98 1.75 1.10 -12.62
C THR A 98 2.22 2.47 -12.16
N ALA A 99 3.17 2.54 -11.21
CA ALA A 99 3.74 3.78 -10.70
C ALA A 99 5.27 3.82 -10.88
N GLY A 100 5.88 4.95 -10.60
CA GLY A 100 7.33 5.14 -10.65
C GLY A 100 8.07 4.62 -9.42
N GLY A 101 7.35 4.15 -8.42
CA GLY A 101 7.88 3.63 -7.17
C GLY A 101 6.88 3.77 -6.03
N TRP A 102 7.29 3.32 -4.86
CA TRP A 102 6.43 3.33 -3.68
C TRP A 102 7.22 3.58 -2.39
N ILE A 103 6.53 4.11 -1.36
CA ILE A 103 7.06 4.33 -0.01
C ILE A 103 6.05 3.79 1.00
N PHE A 104 6.44 2.79 1.78
CA PHE A 104 5.60 2.22 2.83
C PHE A 104 5.46 3.20 4.01
N TRP A 105 4.27 3.38 4.52
CA TRP A 105 4.01 4.21 5.68
C TRP A 105 3.79 3.34 6.92
N SER A 106 4.80 3.26 7.79
CA SER A 106 6.07 3.99 7.74
C SER A 106 7.25 3.05 8.00
N TRP A 107 8.48 3.54 7.89
CA TRP A 107 9.68 2.75 8.17
C TRP A 107 9.67 2.19 9.59
N LYS A 108 9.27 3.02 10.59
CA LYS A 108 9.21 2.67 12.00
C LYS A 108 8.19 3.53 12.72
N THR A 109 7.43 2.94 13.61
CA THR A 109 6.51 3.64 14.50
C THR A 109 7.01 3.63 15.94
N THR A 110 6.55 4.58 16.76
CA THR A 110 6.84 4.61 18.20
C THR A 110 5.55 4.39 18.97
N GLY A 111 5.48 3.27 19.70
CA GLY A 111 4.37 2.97 20.61
C GLY A 111 3.12 2.37 19.97
N LEU A 112 3.02 2.29 18.63
CA LEU A 112 1.86 1.70 17.97
C LEU A 112 1.85 0.16 18.06
N ASN A 113 3.02 -0.49 18.03
CA ASN A 113 3.18 -1.94 18.08
C ASN A 113 2.28 -2.72 17.08
N ASP A 114 2.18 -2.20 15.86
CA ASP A 114 1.37 -2.78 14.80
C ASP A 114 2.20 -2.91 13.50
N PRO A 115 2.49 -4.14 13.06
CA PRO A 115 3.32 -4.38 11.86
C PRO A 115 2.66 -3.89 10.56
N ARG A 116 1.35 -3.60 10.59
CA ARG A 116 0.67 -3.05 9.41
C ARG A 116 1.07 -1.62 9.10
N TRP A 117 1.65 -0.92 10.07
CA TRP A 117 2.11 0.46 9.99
C TRP A 117 3.62 0.64 10.21
N ASP A 118 4.33 -0.46 10.48
CA ASP A 118 5.75 -0.46 10.83
C ASP A 118 6.50 -1.48 9.98
N TYR A 119 7.27 -0.99 9.01
CA TYR A 119 7.99 -1.84 8.06
C TYR A 119 9.00 -2.75 8.76
N GLN A 120 9.77 -2.19 9.72
CA GLN A 120 10.75 -2.98 10.45
C GLN A 120 10.09 -4.11 11.23
N MET A 121 8.98 -3.82 11.90
CA MET A 121 8.22 -4.83 12.64
C MET A 121 7.60 -5.87 11.70
N ALA A 122 7.09 -5.47 10.54
CA ALA A 122 6.55 -6.40 9.54
C ALA A 122 7.64 -7.37 9.03
N VAL A 123 8.87 -6.88 8.86
CA VAL A 123 10.03 -7.72 8.52
C VAL A 123 10.36 -8.67 9.68
N ASP A 124 10.44 -8.17 10.88
CA ASP A 124 10.78 -8.99 12.07
C ASP A 124 9.75 -10.09 12.35
N ARG A 125 8.48 -9.86 12.00
CA ARG A 125 7.37 -10.84 12.10
C ARG A 125 7.25 -11.73 10.86
N GLY A 126 8.11 -11.57 9.86
CA GLY A 126 8.13 -12.40 8.66
C GLY A 126 6.95 -12.15 7.72
N ILE A 127 6.27 -11.01 7.83
CA ILE A 127 5.25 -10.57 6.88
C ILE A 127 5.91 -10.03 5.61
N ILE A 128 6.95 -9.25 5.76
CA ILE A 128 7.75 -8.71 4.66
C ILE A 128 9.11 -9.42 4.68
N ASP A 129 9.55 -9.91 3.52
CA ASP A 129 10.90 -10.42 3.39
C ASP A 129 11.91 -9.26 3.36
N ARG A 130 13.14 -9.50 3.82
CA ARG A 130 14.23 -8.51 3.76
C ARG A 130 14.65 -8.20 2.32
N ASN A 131 14.46 -9.17 1.42
CA ASN A 131 14.61 -8.94 -0.01
C ASN A 131 13.23 -8.64 -0.63
N PRO A 132 12.92 -7.39 -1.01
CA PRO A 132 11.61 -7.03 -1.57
C PRO A 132 11.31 -7.73 -2.91
N ASP A 133 12.31 -8.19 -3.64
CA ASP A 133 12.13 -8.91 -4.91
C ASP A 133 11.35 -10.22 -4.72
N THR A 134 11.35 -10.79 -3.51
CA THR A 134 10.58 -11.99 -3.19
C THR A 134 9.06 -11.77 -3.27
N ALA A 135 8.58 -10.53 -3.37
CA ALA A 135 7.17 -10.24 -3.60
C ALA A 135 6.61 -10.98 -4.83
N TYR A 136 7.44 -11.15 -5.85
CA TYR A 136 7.05 -11.85 -7.08
C TYR A 136 6.95 -13.37 -6.93
N ASP A 137 7.53 -13.94 -5.89
CA ASP A 137 7.57 -15.39 -5.63
C ASP A 137 6.42 -15.85 -4.69
N VAL A 138 5.71 -14.92 -4.06
CA VAL A 138 4.67 -15.23 -3.05
C VAL A 138 3.41 -15.85 -3.69
N GLY A 139 3.19 -15.64 -4.98
CA GLY A 139 1.96 -16.10 -5.64
C GLY A 139 0.71 -15.40 -5.11
N ALA A 140 0.79 -14.07 -4.98
CA ALA A 140 -0.28 -13.24 -4.43
C ALA A 140 -1.39 -12.96 -5.45
N CYS A 141 -1.03 -12.82 -6.69
CA CYS A 141 -1.87 -12.52 -7.84
C CYS A 141 -1.76 -13.63 -8.89
#